data_14270c98bbb316f8291921c708a27f09
#
_entry.id   14270c98bbb316f8291921c708a27f09
#
_cell.length_a   1.000
_cell.length_b   1.000
_cell.length_c   1.000
_cell.angle_alpha   90.00
_cell.angle_beta   90.00
_cell.angle_gamma   90.00
#
_symmetry.space_group_name_H-M   'P 1'
#
loop_
_entity.id
_entity.type
_entity.pdbx_description
1 polymer ?
#
loop_
_entity_poly.entity_id
_entity_poly.type
_entity_poly.pdbx_seq_one_letter_code
_entity_poly.pdbx_strand_id
1 'polypeptide(L)'
;MLVTIISAVHSLRMGFVKEYYTSRGYEVENITLDTSPVSSLFTQFEVSKKIRKTIENMKPDVVYCEALFDLLIKELGVLKRKNNNMKLIFDVCEYSDSLHQKYLSQADVLFCSNELYRGYIHGATLLYPINGQNCIPSSPELMKDEISFCIVRHDRVDNYLILSFLRECCSFKPCVLHIIGDWKQKDSFIQDVLNVGANVVDHKELVTQARMQEVFDQCQYALNMKKYDGLNKESLDYMCGQIPIINSVNGDLKNLCELWDIGMNIDNENYKQIAEVICKESEDIQLKQRNHIRNLYNTYFTKEIFFETLDKSGGIL
;
A
#
# COMPACT_ATOMS: atom_id res chain seq x y z
N MET A 1 -19.58 18.62 15.85
CA MET A 1 -19.99 17.45 15.07
C MET A 1 -19.16 16.27 15.51
N LEU A 2 -19.81 15.13 15.73
CA LEU A 2 -19.18 13.88 16.14
C LEU A 2 -19.01 12.94 14.94
N VAL A 3 -17.78 12.47 14.75
CA VAL A 3 -17.42 11.46 13.75
C VAL A 3 -17.03 10.18 14.47
N THR A 4 -17.63 9.06 14.12
CA THR A 4 -17.20 7.75 14.61
C THR A 4 -16.48 7.00 13.50
N ILE A 5 -15.23 6.60 13.76
CA ILE A 5 -14.42 5.78 12.85
C ILE A 5 -14.42 4.34 13.34
N ILE A 6 -14.77 3.41 12.47
CA ILE A 6 -14.75 1.96 12.73
C ILE A 6 -13.66 1.34 11.86
N SER A 7 -12.67 0.71 12.47
CA SER A 7 -11.50 0.19 11.76
C SER A 7 -10.95 -1.11 12.34
N ALA A 8 -10.13 -1.80 11.56
CA ALA A 8 -9.24 -2.82 12.09
C ALA A 8 -8.20 -2.20 13.03
N VAL A 9 -7.69 -3.00 13.96
CA VAL A 9 -6.54 -2.62 14.81
C VAL A 9 -5.35 -2.36 13.89
N HIS A 10 -4.63 -1.25 14.13
CA HIS A 10 -3.42 -0.84 13.37
C HIS A 10 -3.64 -0.40 11.92
N SER A 11 -4.85 -0.03 11.51
CA SER A 11 -5.07 0.57 10.19
C SER A 11 -4.43 1.96 10.08
N LEU A 12 -3.29 2.07 9.39
CA LEU A 12 -2.62 3.36 9.10
C LEU A 12 -3.56 4.31 8.37
N ARG A 13 -4.30 3.81 7.41
CA ARG A 13 -5.25 4.57 6.60
C ARG A 13 -6.30 5.27 7.48
N MET A 14 -6.84 4.57 8.46
CA MET A 14 -7.80 5.15 9.41
C MET A 14 -7.16 6.18 10.34
N GLY A 15 -5.86 6.08 10.56
CA GLY A 15 -5.09 7.15 11.23
C GLY A 15 -5.14 8.47 10.45
N PHE A 16 -4.97 8.44 9.13
CA PHE A 16 -5.10 9.64 8.27
C PHE A 16 -6.54 10.14 8.19
N VAL A 17 -7.53 9.25 8.14
CA VAL A 17 -8.94 9.64 8.22
C VAL A 17 -9.24 10.36 9.54
N LYS A 18 -8.72 9.86 10.66
CA LYS A 18 -8.85 10.53 11.96
C LYS A 18 -8.21 11.92 11.93
N GLU A 19 -6.98 12.02 11.43
CA GLU A 19 -6.28 13.31 11.29
C GLU A 19 -7.07 14.29 10.40
N TYR A 20 -7.63 13.80 9.29
CA TYR A 20 -8.47 14.60 8.41
C TYR A 20 -9.64 15.26 9.15
N TYR A 21 -10.44 14.50 9.89
CA TYR A 21 -11.57 15.05 10.63
C TYR A 21 -11.13 15.93 11.81
N THR A 22 -10.13 15.52 12.55
CA THR A 22 -9.62 16.28 13.71
C THR A 22 -9.07 17.65 13.27
N SER A 23 -8.34 17.72 12.16
CA SER A 23 -7.80 18.98 11.63
C SER A 23 -8.89 19.98 11.18
N ARG A 24 -10.11 19.51 10.97
CA ARG A 24 -11.29 20.31 10.63
C ARG A 24 -12.19 20.64 11.82
N GLY A 25 -11.72 20.33 13.03
CA GLY A 25 -12.43 20.66 14.28
C GLY A 25 -13.57 19.71 14.65
N TYR A 26 -13.62 18.50 14.04
CA TYR A 26 -14.57 17.48 14.45
C TYR A 26 -14.10 16.75 15.69
N GLU A 27 -15.04 16.38 16.56
CA GLU A 27 -14.81 15.41 17.62
C GLU A 27 -14.78 14.01 17.00
N VAL A 28 -13.73 13.21 17.28
CA VAL A 28 -13.56 11.90 16.63
C VAL A 28 -13.45 10.80 17.67
N GLU A 29 -14.38 9.87 17.60
CA GLU A 29 -14.40 8.63 18.39
C GLU A 29 -13.99 7.44 17.53
N ASN A 30 -13.15 6.55 18.07
CA ASN A 30 -12.69 5.36 17.37
C ASN A 30 -13.28 4.09 17.98
N ILE A 31 -13.80 3.20 17.13
CA ILE A 31 -14.15 1.83 17.47
C ILE A 31 -13.19 0.92 16.70
N THR A 32 -12.19 0.38 17.39
CA THR A 32 -11.22 -0.53 16.77
C THR A 32 -11.63 -1.98 16.99
N LEU A 33 -11.48 -2.78 15.95
CA LEU A 33 -11.82 -4.20 15.93
C LEU A 33 -10.55 -5.02 15.78
N ASP A 34 -10.34 -5.95 16.71
CA ASP A 34 -9.39 -7.02 16.48
C ASP A 34 -10.06 -8.03 15.54
N THR A 35 -9.57 -8.09 14.30
CA THR A 35 -10.13 -8.97 13.26
C THR A 35 -9.65 -10.42 13.38
N SER A 36 -8.60 -10.68 14.16
CA SER A 36 -8.03 -12.02 14.32
C SER A 36 -9.00 -13.06 14.91
N PRO A 37 -9.86 -12.73 15.90
CA PRO A 37 -10.87 -13.66 16.42
C PRO A 37 -12.21 -13.63 15.66
N VAL A 38 -12.42 -12.73 14.69
CA VAL A 38 -13.73 -12.53 14.02
C VAL A 38 -13.91 -13.48 12.82
N SER A 39 -13.35 -14.68 12.90
CA SER A 39 -13.43 -15.68 11.82
C SER A 39 -14.78 -16.40 11.72
N SER A 40 -15.59 -16.46 12.79
CA SER A 40 -16.87 -17.14 12.76
C SER A 40 -18.04 -16.17 12.49
N LEU A 41 -19.04 -16.63 11.75
CA LEU A 41 -20.28 -15.86 11.50
C LEU A 41 -20.99 -15.45 12.80
N PHE A 42 -20.94 -16.28 13.83
CA PHE A 42 -21.53 -15.96 15.12
C PHE A 42 -20.83 -14.79 15.79
N THR A 43 -19.50 -14.79 15.81
CA THR A 43 -18.70 -13.69 16.36
C THR A 43 -18.91 -12.40 15.57
N GLN A 44 -18.96 -12.46 14.24
CA GLN A 44 -19.28 -11.32 13.38
C GLN A 44 -20.65 -10.70 13.72
N PHE A 45 -21.66 -11.54 13.95
CA PHE A 45 -23.00 -11.10 14.30
C PHE A 45 -23.05 -10.39 15.65
N GLU A 46 -22.42 -10.96 16.69
CA GLU A 46 -22.38 -10.38 18.03
C GLU A 46 -21.64 -9.03 18.02
N VAL A 47 -20.47 -8.97 17.35
CA VAL A 47 -19.69 -7.75 17.20
C VAL A 47 -20.50 -6.68 16.47
N SER A 48 -21.11 -7.01 15.33
CA SER A 48 -21.90 -6.07 14.54
C SER A 48 -23.08 -5.48 15.32
N LYS A 49 -23.79 -6.30 16.09
CA LYS A 49 -24.89 -5.84 16.96
C LYS A 49 -24.40 -4.92 18.07
N LYS A 50 -23.26 -5.25 18.70
CA LYS A 50 -22.66 -4.41 19.76
C LYS A 50 -22.27 -3.05 19.18
N ILE A 51 -21.58 -3.01 18.02
CA ILE A 51 -21.21 -1.76 17.34
C ILE A 51 -22.45 -0.94 17.03
N ARG A 52 -23.45 -1.53 16.41
CA ARG A 52 -24.71 -0.85 16.09
C ARG A 52 -25.32 -0.19 17.32
N LYS A 53 -25.42 -0.93 18.45
CA LYS A 53 -25.97 -0.37 19.71
C LYS A 53 -25.10 0.78 20.24
N THR A 54 -23.78 0.68 20.12
CA THR A 54 -22.88 1.75 20.50
C THR A 54 -23.13 3.01 19.66
N ILE A 55 -23.25 2.89 18.34
CA ILE A 55 -23.55 4.00 17.42
C ILE A 55 -24.94 4.60 17.70
N GLU A 56 -25.96 3.76 17.96
CA GLU A 56 -27.32 4.24 18.35
C GLU A 56 -27.29 5.09 19.63
N ASN A 57 -26.40 4.78 20.57
CA ASN A 57 -26.24 5.55 21.81
C ASN A 57 -25.42 6.84 21.61
N MET A 58 -24.35 6.78 20.82
CA MET A 58 -23.46 7.92 20.55
C MET A 58 -24.09 8.97 19.64
N LYS A 59 -24.96 8.54 18.71
CA LYS A 59 -25.65 9.40 17.73
C LYS A 59 -24.68 10.29 16.94
N PRO A 60 -23.66 9.74 16.28
CA PRO A 60 -22.71 10.54 15.54
C PRO A 60 -23.36 11.18 14.29
N ASP A 61 -22.81 12.29 13.83
CA ASP A 61 -23.19 12.94 12.58
C ASP A 61 -22.64 12.17 11.37
N VAL A 62 -21.44 11.58 11.54
CA VAL A 62 -20.75 10.78 10.51
C VAL A 62 -20.29 9.45 11.08
N VAL A 63 -20.54 8.37 10.35
CA VAL A 63 -19.90 7.06 10.57
C VAL A 63 -19.01 6.76 9.38
N TYR A 64 -17.70 6.72 9.60
CA TYR A 64 -16.70 6.27 8.63
C TYR A 64 -16.29 4.84 9.00
N CYS A 65 -16.55 3.88 8.16
CA CYS A 65 -16.32 2.48 8.44
C CYS A 65 -15.43 1.82 7.40
N GLU A 66 -14.31 1.26 7.84
CA GLU A 66 -13.56 0.28 7.07
C GLU A 66 -14.45 -0.96 6.87
N ALA A 67 -14.67 -1.34 5.61
CA ALA A 67 -15.60 -2.39 5.24
C ALA A 67 -14.99 -3.79 5.48
N LEU A 68 -14.95 -4.22 6.74
CA LEU A 68 -14.25 -5.44 7.16
C LEU A 68 -15.02 -6.73 6.86
N PHE A 69 -16.36 -6.72 6.98
CA PHE A 69 -17.21 -7.88 6.70
C PHE A 69 -18.70 -7.50 6.55
N ASP A 70 -19.43 -8.29 5.80
CA ASP A 70 -20.81 -8.03 5.37
C ASP A 70 -21.81 -7.76 6.49
N LEU A 71 -21.73 -8.50 7.60
CA LEU A 71 -22.67 -8.32 8.71
C LEU A 71 -22.55 -6.94 9.36
N LEU A 72 -21.33 -6.40 9.46
CA LEU A 72 -21.10 -5.04 9.95
C LEU A 72 -21.74 -4.02 9.02
N ILE A 73 -21.41 -4.11 7.72
CA ILE A 73 -21.93 -3.21 6.68
C ILE A 73 -23.46 -3.23 6.67
N LYS A 74 -24.08 -4.43 6.74
CA LYS A 74 -25.52 -4.60 6.80
C LYS A 74 -26.14 -3.92 8.01
N GLU A 75 -25.57 -4.10 9.21
CA GLU A 75 -26.11 -3.50 10.45
C GLU A 75 -25.99 -1.97 10.43
N LEU A 76 -24.88 -1.42 9.91
CA LEU A 76 -24.73 0.03 9.73
C LEU A 76 -25.70 0.58 8.68
N GLY A 77 -25.97 -0.13 7.60
CA GLY A 77 -26.98 0.23 6.62
C GLY A 77 -28.41 0.22 7.19
N VAL A 78 -28.73 -0.72 8.10
CA VAL A 78 -30.01 -0.69 8.85
C VAL A 78 -30.09 0.57 9.72
N LEU A 79 -28.99 0.94 10.36
CA LEU A 79 -28.91 2.13 11.20
C LEU A 79 -29.09 3.42 10.37
N LYS A 80 -28.43 3.51 9.20
CA LYS A 80 -28.59 4.63 8.26
C LYS A 80 -30.03 4.84 7.85
N ARG A 81 -30.77 3.78 7.52
CA ARG A 81 -32.20 3.87 7.16
C ARG A 81 -33.08 4.38 8.29
N LYS A 82 -32.71 4.14 9.56
CA LYS A 82 -33.40 4.67 10.72
C LYS A 82 -33.05 6.11 11.04
N ASN A 83 -31.83 6.52 10.71
CA ASN A 83 -31.32 7.87 10.96
C ASN A 83 -30.75 8.46 9.64
N ASN A 84 -31.63 9.05 8.84
CA ASN A 84 -31.26 9.64 7.55
C ASN A 84 -30.28 10.83 7.67
N ASN A 85 -30.21 11.49 8.82
CA ASN A 85 -29.31 12.62 9.05
C ASN A 85 -27.88 12.18 9.32
N MET A 86 -27.65 10.93 9.73
CA MET A 86 -26.32 10.37 9.89
C MET A 86 -25.71 10.10 8.52
N LYS A 87 -24.53 10.64 8.24
CA LYS A 87 -23.76 10.30 7.05
C LYS A 87 -23.03 8.98 7.23
N LEU A 88 -23.16 8.07 6.29
CA LEU A 88 -22.52 6.75 6.30
C LEU A 88 -21.51 6.65 5.18
N ILE A 89 -20.25 6.40 5.52
CA ILE A 89 -19.13 6.25 4.58
C ILE A 89 -18.55 4.85 4.75
N PHE A 90 -18.44 4.10 3.67
CA PHE A 90 -17.71 2.84 3.63
C PHE A 90 -16.42 2.98 2.86
N ASP A 91 -15.34 2.39 3.40
CA ASP A 91 -14.02 2.35 2.79
C ASP A 91 -13.57 0.89 2.63
N VAL A 92 -13.51 0.43 1.40
CA VAL A 92 -13.13 -0.94 1.05
C VAL A 92 -11.63 -0.98 0.82
N CYS A 93 -10.87 -1.27 1.87
CA CYS A 93 -9.41 -1.42 1.82
C CYS A 93 -9.00 -2.78 1.25
N GLU A 94 -9.74 -3.82 1.59
CA GLU A 94 -9.58 -5.18 1.07
C GLU A 94 -10.92 -5.69 0.58
N TYR A 95 -10.99 -6.16 -0.66
CA TYR A 95 -12.19 -6.75 -1.21
C TYR A 95 -12.18 -8.26 -0.97
N SER A 96 -13.31 -8.78 -0.52
CA SER A 96 -13.57 -10.22 -0.48
C SER A 96 -14.90 -10.53 -1.14
N ASP A 97 -15.07 -11.73 -1.67
CA ASP A 97 -16.32 -12.19 -2.28
C ASP A 97 -17.49 -12.21 -1.29
N SER A 98 -17.20 -12.09 0.00
CA SER A 98 -18.21 -11.94 1.06
C SER A 98 -18.82 -10.54 1.13
N LEU A 99 -18.20 -9.52 0.50
CA LEU A 99 -18.72 -8.15 0.49
C LEU A 99 -19.76 -7.96 -0.61
N HIS A 100 -21.03 -7.89 -0.22
CA HIS A 100 -22.12 -7.77 -1.19
C HIS A 100 -22.41 -6.31 -1.55
N GLN A 101 -22.38 -6.00 -2.84
CA GLN A 101 -22.69 -4.68 -3.40
C GLN A 101 -23.99 -4.07 -2.85
N LYS A 102 -25.03 -4.88 -2.64
CA LYS A 102 -26.33 -4.43 -2.09
C LYS A 102 -26.23 -3.81 -0.69
N TYR A 103 -25.21 -4.15 0.10
CA TYR A 103 -24.99 -3.56 1.42
C TYR A 103 -24.11 -2.33 1.32
N LEU A 104 -23.09 -2.36 0.46
CA LEU A 104 -22.23 -1.22 0.19
C LEU A 104 -23.01 -0.04 -0.38
N SER A 105 -23.97 -0.27 -1.27
CA SER A 105 -24.83 0.77 -1.86
C SER A 105 -25.73 1.54 -0.86
N GLN A 106 -25.70 1.18 0.42
CA GLN A 106 -26.43 1.91 1.47
C GLN A 106 -25.62 3.08 2.04
N ALA A 107 -24.34 3.20 1.69
CA ALA A 107 -23.52 4.33 2.07
C ALA A 107 -23.87 5.59 1.26
N ASP A 108 -23.66 6.76 1.87
CA ASP A 108 -23.73 8.04 1.18
C ASP A 108 -22.44 8.26 0.35
N VAL A 109 -21.33 7.72 0.82
CA VAL A 109 -20.04 7.76 0.14
C VAL A 109 -19.38 6.38 0.23
N LEU A 110 -18.79 5.94 -0.87
CA LEU A 110 -18.11 4.66 -0.98
C LEU A 110 -16.72 4.87 -1.54
N PHE A 111 -15.70 4.45 -0.79
CA PHE A 111 -14.31 4.45 -1.23
C PHE A 111 -13.81 3.05 -1.50
N CYS A 112 -12.80 2.95 -2.36
CA CYS A 112 -12.00 1.73 -2.55
C CYS A 112 -10.51 2.08 -2.69
N SER A 113 -9.64 1.14 -2.31
CA SER A 113 -8.20 1.36 -2.21
C SER A 113 -7.44 1.20 -3.52
N ASN A 114 -8.04 0.60 -4.54
CA ASN A 114 -7.39 0.32 -5.82
C ASN A 114 -8.38 0.22 -6.98
N GLU A 115 -7.85 0.29 -8.22
CA GLU A 115 -8.63 0.26 -9.45
C GLU A 115 -9.34 -1.07 -9.67
N LEU A 116 -8.75 -2.19 -9.27
CA LEU A 116 -9.39 -3.50 -9.38
C LEU A 116 -10.69 -3.53 -8.56
N TYR A 117 -10.65 -3.05 -7.32
CA TYR A 117 -11.84 -2.99 -6.47
C TYR A 117 -12.86 -2.00 -7.00
N ARG A 118 -12.41 -0.87 -7.58
CA ARG A 118 -13.30 0.07 -8.26
C ARG A 118 -14.08 -0.58 -9.40
N GLY A 119 -13.46 -1.50 -10.11
CA GLY A 119 -14.12 -2.29 -11.16
C GLY A 119 -15.24 -3.21 -10.63
N TYR A 120 -15.11 -3.74 -9.41
CA TYR A 120 -16.11 -4.60 -8.78
C TYR A 120 -17.15 -3.84 -7.95
N ILE A 121 -16.82 -2.66 -7.45
CA ILE A 121 -17.64 -1.89 -6.52
C ILE A 121 -18.22 -0.67 -7.25
N HIS A 122 -19.46 -0.79 -7.72
CA HIS A 122 -20.12 0.28 -8.46
C HIS A 122 -20.32 1.53 -7.61
N GLY A 123 -19.92 2.68 -8.16
CA GLY A 123 -20.07 3.99 -7.51
C GLY A 123 -18.97 4.31 -6.49
N ALA A 124 -17.98 3.46 -6.32
CA ALA A 124 -16.86 3.77 -5.44
C ALA A 124 -15.92 4.83 -6.04
N THR A 125 -15.51 5.77 -5.21
CA THR A 125 -14.42 6.70 -5.48
C THR A 125 -13.10 6.03 -5.11
N LEU A 126 -12.11 6.14 -6.00
CA LEU A 126 -10.77 5.65 -5.73
C LEU A 126 -10.09 6.57 -4.70
N LEU A 127 -9.66 5.98 -3.62
CA LEU A 127 -8.88 6.62 -2.57
C LEU A 127 -7.65 5.76 -2.32
N TYR A 128 -6.52 6.08 -2.95
CA TYR A 128 -5.30 5.30 -2.84
C TYR A 128 -4.76 5.24 -1.41
N PRO A 129 -4.07 4.15 -1.03
CA PRO A 129 -3.32 4.13 0.22
C PRO A 129 -2.18 5.14 0.19
N ILE A 130 -1.82 5.68 1.34
CA ILE A 130 -0.68 6.57 1.51
C ILE A 130 0.19 6.11 2.68
N ASN A 131 1.49 6.44 2.66
CA ASN A 131 2.39 6.22 3.78
C ASN A 131 2.57 7.45 4.67
N GLY A 132 1.99 8.59 4.28
CA GLY A 132 2.05 9.85 5.02
C GLY A 132 3.39 10.56 4.97
N GLN A 133 4.30 10.12 4.11
CA GLN A 133 5.62 10.70 3.94
C GLN A 133 5.63 11.70 2.78
N ASN A 134 6.53 12.69 2.86
CA ASN A 134 6.81 13.57 1.74
C ASN A 134 8.08 13.10 1.03
N CYS A 135 8.11 13.20 -0.30
CA CYS A 135 9.33 12.90 -1.05
C CYS A 135 10.51 13.77 -0.58
N ILE A 136 11.60 13.13 -0.20
CA ILE A 136 12.89 13.78 -0.05
C ILE A 136 13.53 13.86 -1.43
N PRO A 137 14.16 14.98 -1.83
CA PRO A 137 14.88 15.04 -3.11
C PRO A 137 15.90 13.90 -3.21
N SER A 138 15.81 13.12 -4.27
CA SER A 138 16.77 12.05 -4.56
C SER A 138 18.04 12.63 -5.18
N SER A 139 19.19 12.17 -4.71
CA SER A 139 20.53 12.49 -5.25
C SER A 139 21.26 11.18 -5.48
N PRO A 140 20.91 10.41 -6.53
CA PRO A 140 21.45 9.07 -6.71
C PRO A 140 22.97 9.09 -6.99
N GLU A 141 23.68 8.25 -6.27
CA GLU A 141 25.12 7.97 -6.44
C GLU A 141 25.30 6.60 -7.11
N LEU A 142 24.94 6.51 -8.39
CA LEU A 142 24.89 5.24 -9.10
C LEU A 142 26.28 4.79 -9.57
N MET A 143 26.66 3.56 -9.23
CA MET A 143 27.91 2.96 -9.68
C MET A 143 27.76 2.42 -11.10
N LYS A 144 28.71 2.76 -12.00
CA LYS A 144 28.62 2.36 -13.42
C LYS A 144 28.98 0.88 -13.68
N ASP A 145 29.91 0.36 -12.87
CA ASP A 145 30.49 -0.97 -13.08
C ASP A 145 29.80 -2.08 -12.29
N GLU A 146 28.82 -1.74 -11.47
CA GLU A 146 27.97 -2.68 -10.73
C GLU A 146 26.51 -2.30 -10.83
N ILE A 147 25.61 -3.22 -10.45
CA ILE A 147 24.19 -2.95 -10.33
C ILE A 147 23.76 -3.20 -8.90
N SER A 148 23.14 -2.19 -8.28
CA SER A 148 22.71 -2.24 -6.90
C SER A 148 21.19 -2.26 -6.81
N PHE A 149 20.68 -3.20 -6.05
CA PHE A 149 19.25 -3.35 -5.75
C PHE A 149 19.00 -3.07 -4.28
N CYS A 150 17.79 -2.62 -3.94
CA CYS A 150 17.33 -2.66 -2.56
C CYS A 150 16.05 -3.47 -2.42
N ILE A 151 15.86 -4.05 -1.25
CA ILE A 151 14.64 -4.71 -0.84
C ILE A 151 14.27 -4.28 0.58
N VAL A 152 13.08 -3.68 0.72
CA VAL A 152 12.45 -3.48 2.02
C VAL A 152 11.61 -4.72 2.29
N ARG A 153 11.94 -5.46 3.34
CA ARG A 153 11.34 -6.77 3.55
C ARG A 153 10.66 -6.91 4.90
N HIS A 154 9.42 -7.39 4.82
CA HIS A 154 8.72 -8.03 5.93
C HIS A 154 8.48 -9.50 5.56
N ASP A 155 7.27 -9.99 5.45
CA ASP A 155 6.96 -11.37 5.07
C ASP A 155 6.48 -11.49 3.61
N ARG A 156 6.34 -12.75 3.12
CA ARG A 156 5.69 -13.13 1.85
C ARG A 156 6.40 -12.64 0.58
N VAL A 157 7.71 -12.77 0.53
CA VAL A 157 8.51 -12.48 -0.68
C VAL A 157 8.68 -13.73 -1.53
N ASP A 158 8.77 -13.57 -2.85
CA ASP A 158 9.12 -14.66 -3.76
C ASP A 158 10.65 -14.83 -3.86
N ASN A 159 11.21 -15.60 -2.92
CA ASN A 159 12.64 -15.86 -2.88
C ASN A 159 13.16 -16.51 -4.17
N TYR A 160 12.38 -17.40 -4.77
CA TYR A 160 12.80 -18.12 -5.98
C TYR A 160 13.01 -17.14 -7.15
N LEU A 161 12.04 -16.26 -7.38
CA LEU A 161 12.13 -15.28 -8.44
C LEU A 161 13.28 -14.29 -8.20
N ILE A 162 13.45 -13.80 -6.95
CA ILE A 162 14.56 -12.90 -6.59
C ILE A 162 15.91 -13.55 -6.88
N LEU A 163 16.14 -14.77 -6.38
CA LEU A 163 17.41 -15.45 -6.53
C LEU A 163 17.70 -15.81 -8.01
N SER A 164 16.66 -16.19 -8.76
CA SER A 164 16.78 -16.45 -10.20
C SER A 164 17.16 -15.18 -10.98
N PHE A 165 16.52 -14.08 -10.66
CA PHE A 165 16.78 -12.77 -11.26
C PHE A 165 18.19 -12.25 -10.92
N LEU A 166 18.58 -12.27 -9.65
CA LEU A 166 19.92 -11.84 -9.22
C LEU A 166 21.02 -12.69 -9.86
N ARG A 167 20.84 -14.01 -9.93
CA ARG A 167 21.79 -14.90 -10.64
C ARG A 167 21.99 -14.50 -12.09
N GLU A 168 20.89 -14.16 -12.77
CA GLU A 168 20.95 -13.71 -14.17
C GLU A 168 21.67 -12.36 -14.28
N CYS A 169 21.36 -11.38 -13.40
CA CYS A 169 22.06 -10.08 -13.37
C CYS A 169 23.56 -10.25 -13.13
N CYS A 170 23.96 -11.14 -12.20
CA CYS A 170 25.37 -11.43 -11.91
C CYS A 170 26.15 -12.00 -13.10
N SER A 171 25.46 -12.55 -14.10
CA SER A 171 26.10 -12.98 -15.34
C SER A 171 26.51 -11.83 -16.27
N PHE A 172 25.95 -10.63 -16.05
CA PHE A 172 26.22 -9.42 -16.84
C PHE A 172 27.13 -8.43 -16.10
N LYS A 173 26.87 -8.20 -14.81
CA LYS A 173 27.62 -7.24 -13.97
C LYS A 173 27.71 -7.73 -12.53
N PRO A 174 28.73 -7.29 -11.74
CA PRO A 174 28.69 -7.42 -10.30
C PRO A 174 27.39 -6.85 -9.72
N CYS A 175 26.76 -7.61 -8.82
CA CYS A 175 25.48 -7.23 -8.21
C CYS A 175 25.63 -7.02 -6.71
N VAL A 176 24.94 -5.99 -6.17
CA VAL A 176 24.81 -5.75 -4.74
C VAL A 176 23.33 -5.69 -4.37
N LEU A 177 22.95 -6.42 -3.32
CA LEU A 177 21.61 -6.35 -2.73
C LEU A 177 21.66 -5.68 -1.36
N HIS A 178 21.06 -4.50 -1.26
CA HIS A 178 20.83 -3.80 0.00
C HIS A 178 19.54 -4.30 0.64
N ILE A 179 19.64 -4.87 1.82
CA ILE A 179 18.52 -5.44 2.57
C ILE A 179 18.13 -4.52 3.71
N ILE A 180 16.86 -4.10 3.75
CA ILE A 180 16.28 -3.28 4.79
C ILE A 180 15.19 -4.08 5.52
N GLY A 181 15.28 -4.15 6.84
CA GLY A 181 14.32 -4.87 7.68
C GLY A 181 14.88 -6.15 8.29
N ASP A 182 14.10 -6.74 9.18
CA ASP A 182 14.44 -7.99 9.88
C ASP A 182 13.28 -8.99 9.80
N TRP A 183 13.59 -10.29 9.66
CA TRP A 183 12.60 -11.37 9.63
C TRP A 183 13.25 -12.71 9.96
N LYS A 184 12.46 -13.68 10.34
CA LYS A 184 12.90 -14.96 10.92
C LYS A 184 13.91 -15.77 10.08
N GLN A 185 13.90 -15.64 8.75
CA GLN A 185 14.76 -16.42 7.83
C GLN A 185 15.78 -15.56 7.09
N LYS A 186 16.11 -14.38 7.61
CA LYS A 186 16.98 -13.41 6.95
C LYS A 186 18.37 -13.97 6.66
N ASP A 187 19.01 -14.58 7.65
CA ASP A 187 20.38 -15.12 7.50
C ASP A 187 20.44 -16.21 6.41
N SER A 188 19.45 -17.09 6.34
CA SER A 188 19.37 -18.09 5.27
C SER A 188 19.23 -17.44 3.90
N PHE A 189 18.38 -16.42 3.77
CA PHE A 189 18.22 -15.70 2.52
C PHE A 189 19.49 -14.96 2.10
N ILE A 190 20.25 -14.38 3.04
CA ILE A 190 21.55 -13.75 2.76
C ILE A 190 22.52 -14.79 2.20
N GLN A 191 22.60 -15.98 2.78
CA GLN A 191 23.45 -17.06 2.25
C GLN A 191 23.04 -17.47 0.83
N ASP A 192 21.73 -17.57 0.56
CA ASP A 192 21.23 -17.90 -0.77
C ASP A 192 21.60 -16.80 -1.79
N VAL A 193 21.53 -15.52 -1.42
CA VAL A 193 21.96 -14.39 -2.27
C VAL A 193 23.47 -14.45 -2.56
N LEU A 194 24.29 -14.70 -1.56
CA LEU A 194 25.74 -14.87 -1.73
C LEU A 194 26.05 -16.07 -2.65
N ASN A 195 25.32 -17.18 -2.52
CA ASN A 195 25.47 -18.38 -3.34
C ASN A 195 25.12 -18.16 -4.83
N VAL A 196 24.28 -17.19 -5.16
CA VAL A 196 23.99 -16.84 -6.55
C VAL A 196 24.97 -15.83 -7.14
N GLY A 197 25.94 -15.35 -6.34
CA GLY A 197 27.04 -14.49 -6.78
C GLY A 197 26.83 -13.00 -6.52
N ALA A 198 25.74 -12.60 -5.88
CA ALA A 198 25.51 -11.21 -5.50
C ALA A 198 26.10 -10.89 -4.12
N ASN A 199 26.66 -9.68 -3.95
CA ASN A 199 27.05 -9.16 -2.65
C ASN A 199 25.83 -8.69 -1.85
N VAL A 200 25.97 -8.61 -0.53
CA VAL A 200 24.89 -8.19 0.36
C VAL A 200 25.35 -7.08 1.29
N VAL A 201 24.54 -6.02 1.41
CA VAL A 201 24.67 -4.99 2.45
C VAL A 201 23.41 -5.05 3.32
N ASP A 202 23.60 -5.44 4.58
CA ASP A 202 22.50 -5.56 5.55
C ASP A 202 22.39 -4.28 6.38
N HIS A 203 21.32 -3.51 6.14
CA HIS A 203 21.03 -2.25 6.86
C HIS A 203 20.22 -2.46 8.13
N LYS A 204 19.83 -3.70 8.42
CA LYS A 204 18.94 -4.03 9.55
C LYS A 204 17.62 -3.23 9.44
N GLU A 205 17.11 -2.74 10.55
CA GLU A 205 15.91 -1.91 10.58
C GLU A 205 16.31 -0.42 10.47
N LEU A 206 15.84 0.24 9.40
CA LEU A 206 16.01 1.69 9.23
C LEU A 206 14.76 2.40 9.74
N VAL A 207 14.93 3.18 10.81
CA VAL A 207 13.81 3.81 11.55
C VAL A 207 13.36 5.13 10.93
N THR A 208 14.20 5.77 10.07
CA THR A 208 13.89 7.09 9.52
C THR A 208 13.85 7.09 8.00
N GLN A 209 12.95 7.92 7.45
CA GLN A 209 12.84 8.14 6.01
C GLN A 209 14.17 8.61 5.38
N ALA A 210 14.90 9.50 6.06
CA ALA A 210 16.18 10.01 5.57
C ALA A 210 17.21 8.89 5.38
N ARG A 211 17.30 7.95 6.34
CA ARG A 211 18.18 6.79 6.24
C ARG A 211 17.78 5.84 5.12
N MET A 212 16.48 5.66 4.91
CA MET A 212 16.00 4.87 3.77
C MET A 212 16.34 5.55 2.45
N GLN A 213 16.22 6.87 2.36
CA GLN A 213 16.61 7.64 1.17
C GLN A 213 18.08 7.49 0.83
N GLU A 214 18.97 7.54 1.84
CA GLU A 214 20.41 7.29 1.65
C GLU A 214 20.69 5.93 0.99
N VAL A 215 19.94 4.89 1.36
CA VAL A 215 20.07 3.56 0.72
C VAL A 215 19.46 3.56 -0.68
N PHE A 216 18.29 4.18 -0.88
CA PHE A 216 17.65 4.26 -2.19
C PHE A 216 18.47 5.04 -3.21
N ASP A 217 19.25 6.03 -2.76
CA ASP A 217 20.15 6.81 -3.62
C ASP A 217 21.39 6.03 -4.05
N GLN A 218 21.78 4.97 -3.31
CA GLN A 218 22.85 4.06 -3.67
C GLN A 218 22.40 2.91 -4.60
N CYS A 219 21.09 2.77 -4.85
CA CYS A 219 20.53 1.65 -5.61
C CYS A 219 19.93 2.11 -6.93
N GLN A 220 20.10 1.30 -7.98
CA GLN A 220 19.47 1.52 -9.27
C GLN A 220 17.96 1.15 -9.22
N TYR A 221 17.63 0.04 -8.55
CA TYR A 221 16.26 -0.50 -8.52
C TYR A 221 15.86 -1.01 -7.14
N ALA A 222 14.56 -0.90 -6.85
CA ALA A 222 13.93 -1.59 -5.74
C ALA A 222 13.27 -2.89 -6.21
N LEU A 223 13.39 -3.97 -5.43
CA LEU A 223 12.77 -5.25 -5.72
C LEU A 223 11.43 -5.36 -4.97
N ASN A 224 10.32 -5.31 -5.72
CA ASN A 224 8.96 -5.53 -5.18
C ASN A 224 8.42 -6.87 -5.67
N MET A 225 9.07 -7.95 -5.25
CA MET A 225 8.74 -9.33 -5.65
C MET A 225 8.01 -10.04 -4.52
N LYS A 226 6.67 -9.93 -4.51
CA LYS A 226 5.80 -10.43 -3.44
C LYS A 226 4.74 -11.41 -3.96
N LYS A 227 4.16 -12.18 -3.05
CA LYS A 227 3.13 -13.21 -3.33
C LYS A 227 1.70 -12.70 -3.11
N TYR A 228 1.45 -11.41 -3.20
CA TYR A 228 0.11 -10.82 -3.10
C TYR A 228 -0.01 -9.62 -4.03
N ASP A 229 -1.23 -9.27 -4.37
CA ASP A 229 -1.54 -8.24 -5.35
C ASP A 229 -1.79 -6.87 -4.70
N GLY A 230 -1.66 -5.82 -5.50
CA GLY A 230 -2.00 -4.44 -5.16
C GLY A 230 -0.84 -3.59 -4.63
N LEU A 231 -1.18 -2.34 -4.26
CA LEU A 231 -0.25 -1.41 -3.64
C LEU A 231 -0.02 -1.75 -2.18
N ASN A 232 1.23 -1.84 -1.78
CA ASN A 232 1.63 -2.13 -0.41
C ASN A 232 2.50 -1.00 0.16
N LYS A 233 2.78 -1.05 1.46
CA LYS A 233 3.58 -0.02 2.14
C LYS A 233 4.95 0.14 1.48
N GLU A 234 5.62 -0.96 1.16
CA GLU A 234 6.96 -0.95 0.60
C GLU A 234 6.99 -0.33 -0.81
N SER A 235 5.97 -0.60 -1.64
CA SER A 235 5.86 0.06 -2.96
C SER A 235 5.65 1.57 -2.81
N LEU A 236 4.91 2.02 -1.79
CA LEU A 236 4.76 3.43 -1.47
C LEU A 236 6.07 4.04 -0.95
N ASP A 237 6.83 3.31 -0.15
CA ASP A 237 8.15 3.74 0.34
C ASP A 237 9.14 3.87 -0.83
N TYR A 238 9.14 2.94 -1.79
CA TYR A 238 9.95 3.02 -3.00
C TYR A 238 9.57 4.21 -3.88
N MET A 239 8.27 4.43 -4.09
CA MET A 239 7.81 5.58 -4.86
C MET A 239 8.11 6.91 -4.14
N CYS A 240 7.95 6.98 -2.83
CA CYS A 240 8.34 8.14 -2.03
C CYS A 240 9.85 8.40 -2.13
N GLY A 241 10.67 7.35 -2.12
CA GLY A 241 12.12 7.39 -2.32
C GLY A 241 12.56 7.59 -3.77
N GLN A 242 11.63 7.68 -4.71
CA GLN A 242 11.89 7.91 -6.13
C GLN A 242 12.79 6.85 -6.77
N ILE A 243 12.76 5.60 -6.30
CA ILE A 243 13.59 4.53 -6.85
C ILE A 243 12.78 3.68 -7.84
N PRO A 244 13.31 3.40 -9.06
CA PRO A 244 12.67 2.54 -10.05
C PRO A 244 12.40 1.14 -9.50
N ILE A 245 11.26 0.55 -9.87
CA ILE A 245 10.73 -0.67 -9.25
C ILE A 245 10.78 -1.85 -10.22
N ILE A 246 11.43 -2.94 -9.81
CA ILE A 246 11.27 -4.25 -10.46
C ILE A 246 10.13 -4.98 -9.75
N ASN A 247 9.00 -5.10 -10.43
CA ASN A 247 7.73 -5.48 -9.83
C ASN A 247 7.21 -6.83 -10.32
N SER A 248 6.87 -7.74 -9.40
CA SER A 248 6.16 -8.99 -9.76
C SER A 248 4.70 -9.03 -9.28
N VAL A 249 4.25 -7.97 -8.65
CA VAL A 249 2.90 -7.88 -8.08
C VAL A 249 1.90 -7.44 -9.15
N ASN A 250 0.75 -8.12 -9.24
CA ASN A 250 -0.33 -7.72 -10.13
C ASN A 250 -1.16 -6.56 -9.56
N GLY A 251 -2.11 -6.07 -10.37
CA GLY A 251 -3.00 -4.98 -9.99
C GLY A 251 -2.41 -3.61 -10.27
N ASP A 252 -2.72 -2.63 -9.42
CA ASP A 252 -2.42 -1.22 -9.68
C ASP A 252 -0.93 -0.95 -9.90
N LEU A 253 -0.04 -1.56 -9.12
CA LEU A 253 1.39 -1.32 -9.29
C LEU A 253 1.91 -1.79 -10.64
N LYS A 254 1.41 -2.93 -11.15
CA LYS A 254 1.74 -3.41 -12.50
C LYS A 254 1.35 -2.38 -13.56
N ASN A 255 0.12 -1.87 -13.46
CA ASN A 255 -0.37 -0.87 -14.40
C ASN A 255 0.39 0.46 -14.27
N LEU A 256 0.76 0.87 -13.07
CA LEU A 256 1.55 2.08 -12.84
C LEU A 256 2.96 1.96 -13.44
N CYS A 257 3.61 0.80 -13.34
CA CYS A 257 4.90 0.56 -13.99
C CYS A 257 4.80 0.74 -15.52
N GLU A 258 3.74 0.22 -16.13
CA GLU A 258 3.54 0.29 -17.59
C GLU A 258 3.13 1.69 -18.08
N LEU A 259 2.22 2.36 -17.34
CA LEU A 259 1.65 3.64 -17.78
C LEU A 259 2.56 4.85 -17.49
N TRP A 260 3.35 4.77 -16.42
CA TRP A 260 4.16 5.88 -15.94
C TRP A 260 5.67 5.69 -16.14
N ASP A 261 6.09 4.55 -16.69
CA ASP A 261 7.52 4.23 -16.89
C ASP A 261 8.31 4.40 -15.57
N ILE A 262 7.81 3.78 -14.49
CA ILE A 262 8.40 3.88 -13.14
C ILE A 262 9.24 2.65 -12.77
N GLY A 263 9.42 1.74 -13.70
CA GLY A 263 10.15 0.48 -13.52
C GLY A 263 9.69 -0.59 -14.47
N MET A 264 9.94 -1.84 -14.15
CA MET A 264 9.65 -2.97 -15.03
C MET A 264 8.88 -4.07 -14.31
N ASN A 265 7.91 -4.69 -15.02
CA ASN A 265 7.19 -5.85 -14.52
C ASN A 265 7.97 -7.13 -14.86
N ILE A 266 8.10 -8.01 -13.86
CA ILE A 266 8.87 -9.25 -13.93
C ILE A 266 8.02 -10.44 -13.49
N ASP A 267 8.28 -11.59 -14.11
CA ASP A 267 7.72 -12.90 -13.75
C ASP A 267 8.71 -14.04 -14.04
N ASN A 268 8.27 -15.28 -13.86
CA ASN A 268 9.09 -16.46 -14.12
C ASN A 268 9.42 -16.71 -15.60
N GLU A 269 8.72 -16.04 -16.53
CA GLU A 269 8.91 -16.21 -17.96
C GLU A 269 9.89 -15.16 -18.53
N ASN A 270 9.85 -13.92 -18.00
CA ASN A 270 10.59 -12.78 -18.55
C ASN A 270 11.81 -12.32 -17.74
N TYR A 271 12.07 -12.88 -16.54
CA TYR A 271 13.13 -12.36 -15.63
C TYR A 271 14.51 -12.29 -16.27
N LYS A 272 14.86 -13.20 -17.21
CA LYS A 272 16.14 -13.17 -17.92
C LYS A 272 16.26 -11.97 -18.86
N GLN A 273 15.19 -11.71 -19.60
CA GLN A 273 15.13 -10.56 -20.51
C GLN A 273 15.21 -9.24 -19.71
N ILE A 274 14.49 -9.15 -18.61
CA ILE A 274 14.53 -7.95 -17.76
C ILE A 274 15.91 -7.76 -17.14
N ALA A 275 16.58 -8.82 -16.68
CA ALA A 275 17.97 -8.76 -16.16
C ALA A 275 18.92 -8.21 -17.23
N GLU A 276 18.83 -8.68 -18.48
CA GLU A 276 19.65 -8.17 -19.57
C GLU A 276 19.41 -6.69 -19.85
N VAL A 277 18.13 -6.27 -19.90
CA VAL A 277 17.74 -4.88 -20.16
C VAL A 277 18.31 -3.95 -19.10
N ILE A 278 18.07 -4.20 -17.82
CA ILE A 278 18.50 -3.31 -16.75
C ILE A 278 20.00 -3.25 -16.57
N CYS A 279 20.73 -4.36 -16.84
CA CYS A 279 22.19 -4.37 -16.79
C CYS A 279 22.85 -3.55 -17.92
N LYS A 280 22.10 -3.27 -18.99
CA LYS A 280 22.54 -2.45 -20.14
C LYS A 280 21.95 -1.03 -20.12
N GLU A 281 21.02 -0.75 -19.22
CA GLU A 281 20.32 0.52 -19.16
C GLU A 281 21.27 1.66 -18.78
N SER A 282 21.07 2.83 -19.39
CA SER A 282 21.86 4.02 -19.10
C SER A 282 21.37 4.74 -17.85
N GLU A 283 22.25 5.48 -17.20
CA GLU A 283 21.92 6.35 -16.07
C GLU A 283 20.82 7.37 -16.41
N ASP A 284 20.80 7.91 -17.63
CA ASP A 284 19.76 8.86 -18.07
C ASP A 284 18.35 8.28 -18.01
N ILE A 285 18.18 6.99 -18.36
CA ILE A 285 16.88 6.32 -18.28
C ILE A 285 16.44 6.18 -16.82
N GLN A 286 17.35 5.79 -15.95
CA GLN A 286 17.07 5.66 -14.51
C GLN A 286 16.70 7.01 -13.87
N LEU A 287 17.40 8.08 -14.22
CA LEU A 287 17.09 9.44 -13.77
C LEU A 287 15.71 9.91 -14.28
N LYS A 288 15.38 9.57 -15.53
CA LYS A 288 14.06 9.85 -16.10
C LYS A 288 12.96 9.10 -15.32
N GLN A 289 13.16 7.81 -15.04
CA GLN A 289 12.21 7.00 -14.26
C GLN A 289 12.03 7.58 -12.84
N ARG A 290 13.09 8.00 -12.16
CA ARG A 290 13.02 8.66 -10.85
C ARG A 290 12.14 9.92 -10.89
N ASN A 291 12.27 10.74 -11.93
CA ASN A 291 11.41 11.90 -12.12
C ASN A 291 9.94 11.53 -12.37
N HIS A 292 9.68 10.47 -13.14
CA HIS A 292 8.32 9.96 -13.35
C HIS A 292 7.70 9.49 -12.04
N ILE A 293 8.46 8.75 -11.21
CA ILE A 293 8.03 8.27 -9.89
C ILE A 293 7.67 9.46 -8.99
N ARG A 294 8.53 10.49 -8.92
CA ARG A 294 8.25 11.69 -8.13
C ARG A 294 6.96 12.39 -8.56
N ASN A 295 6.75 12.52 -9.87
CA ASN A 295 5.54 13.14 -10.39
C ASN A 295 4.30 12.29 -10.07
N LEU A 296 4.38 10.98 -10.26
CA LEU A 296 3.32 10.03 -9.93
C LEU A 296 2.97 10.11 -8.44
N TYR A 297 3.97 10.02 -7.56
CA TYR A 297 3.77 10.04 -6.12
C TYR A 297 3.09 11.34 -5.68
N ASN A 298 3.58 12.49 -6.14
CA ASN A 298 3.01 13.80 -5.82
C ASN A 298 1.60 13.99 -6.37
N THR A 299 1.23 13.28 -7.44
CA THR A 299 -0.10 13.38 -8.06
C THR A 299 -1.15 12.55 -7.33
N TYR A 300 -0.76 11.41 -6.71
CA TYR A 300 -1.75 10.44 -6.23
C TYR A 300 -1.57 9.98 -4.78
N PHE A 301 -0.35 10.09 -4.18
CA PHE A 301 -0.01 9.36 -2.96
C PHE A 301 0.40 10.26 -1.78
N THR A 302 0.24 11.58 -1.91
CA THR A 302 0.50 12.51 -0.81
C THR A 302 -0.71 12.63 0.12
N LYS A 303 -0.46 13.07 1.34
CA LYS A 303 -1.51 13.30 2.34
C LYS A 303 -2.48 14.40 1.89
N GLU A 304 -1.99 15.42 1.22
CA GLU A 304 -2.79 16.51 0.66
C GLU A 304 -3.80 15.98 -0.36
N ILE A 305 -3.37 15.15 -1.30
CA ILE A 305 -4.24 14.52 -2.32
C ILE A 305 -5.26 13.58 -1.67
N PHE A 306 -4.84 12.82 -0.66
CA PHE A 306 -5.76 11.99 0.10
C PHE A 306 -6.87 12.82 0.77
N PHE A 307 -6.50 13.93 1.40
CA PHE A 307 -7.46 14.85 2.04
C PHE A 307 -8.36 15.56 1.02
N GLU A 308 -7.81 16.02 -0.10
CA GLU A 308 -8.60 16.60 -1.19
C GLU A 308 -9.62 15.60 -1.78
N THR A 309 -9.25 14.33 -1.88
CA THR A 309 -10.15 13.28 -2.37
C THR A 309 -11.31 13.07 -1.41
N LEU A 310 -11.05 13.09 -0.10
CA LEU A 310 -12.09 13.05 0.92
C LEU A 310 -13.03 14.27 0.82
N ASP A 311 -12.48 15.49 0.62
CA ASP A 311 -13.26 16.72 0.46
C ASP A 311 -14.17 16.63 -0.77
N LYS A 312 -13.61 16.31 -1.95
CA LYS A 312 -14.31 16.26 -3.24
C LYS A 312 -15.41 15.19 -3.28
N SER A 313 -15.23 14.09 -2.55
CA SER A 313 -16.21 13.00 -2.48
C SER A 313 -17.29 13.22 -1.43
N GLY A 314 -17.32 14.39 -0.81
CA GLY A 314 -18.28 14.70 0.23
C GLY A 314 -17.94 14.03 1.57
N GLY A 315 -16.70 13.84 1.91
CA GLY A 315 -16.25 13.37 3.23
C GLY A 315 -16.70 14.28 4.37
N ILE A 316 -16.99 15.56 4.08
CA ILE A 316 -17.54 16.56 4.99
C ILE A 316 -19.06 16.72 4.75
N LEU A 317 -19.82 17.05 5.78
CA LEU A 317 -21.24 17.42 5.71
C LEU A 317 -21.40 18.81 5.12
#